data_90f02dec77e7ac518fe76127b70cff40
#
_entry.id   90f02dec77e7ac518fe76127b70cff40
#
_cell.length_a   1.000
_cell.length_b   1.000
_cell.length_c   1.000
_cell.angle_alpha   90.00
_cell.angle_beta   90.00
_cell.angle_gamma   90.00
#
_symmetry.space_group_name_H-M   'P 1'
#
loop_
_entity.id
_entity.type
_entity.pdbx_description
1 polymer ?
#
loop_
_entity_poly.entity_id
_entity_poly.type
_entity_poly.pdbx_seq_one_letter_code
_entity_poly.pdbx_strand_id
1 'polypeptide(L)'
;MVSIPVKLYPATQDKDVSFHQLHRPDHSRIKYKKFCATQDREVDQDEIIRAFEVSKDQYVEMTDEDLEQLPLPSKHTIELSAFVHTDEVDPIYYEKSYYLEPDESGLKPYALLMKVLEDKGVIGVASIAIRNKESLCALRPLDSTLVLETLYYPDEIRERELELPNVLVNEREVKVAGTLVDALQEPFDPSRYHDRYREALLQLIESKTQGKQVVVPEGEGQPAPVGDLMAALRASIEAAKQRKGGSSAGPAPGERRERSRKSASSSEKKTATRSRKARKKAAA
;
A
#
# COMPACT_ATOMS: atom_id res chain seq x y z
N MET A 1 -22.09 9.38 25.08
CA MET A 1 -21.33 8.84 23.93
C MET A 1 -19.95 9.48 23.97
N VAL A 2 -18.87 8.73 23.83
CA VAL A 2 -17.51 9.28 23.77
C VAL A 2 -17.21 9.61 22.32
N SER A 3 -16.82 10.86 22.04
CA SER A 3 -16.41 11.32 20.70
C SER A 3 -14.91 11.53 20.69
N ILE A 4 -14.25 11.00 19.65
CA ILE A 4 -12.81 11.12 19.44
C ILE A 4 -12.60 11.79 18.08
N PRO A 5 -12.26 13.08 18.05
CA PRO A 5 -11.97 13.75 16.79
C PRO A 5 -10.65 13.21 16.20
N VAL A 6 -10.72 12.77 14.93
CA VAL A 6 -9.58 12.19 14.22
C VAL A 6 -9.52 12.70 12.78
N LYS A 7 -8.32 12.72 12.23
CA LYS A 7 -8.05 12.92 10.80
C LYS A 7 -7.68 11.61 10.15
N LEU A 8 -8.11 11.40 8.91
CA LEU A 8 -7.82 10.20 8.13
C LEU A 8 -6.75 10.50 7.08
N TYR A 9 -5.73 9.65 7.03
CA TYR A 9 -4.67 9.69 6.03
C TYR A 9 -4.58 8.34 5.33
N PRO A 10 -4.60 8.27 3.98
CA PRO A 10 -4.39 7.01 3.27
C PRO A 10 -3.08 6.35 3.72
N ALA A 11 -3.17 5.08 4.14
CA ALA A 11 -2.00 4.32 4.60
C ALA A 11 -1.20 3.72 3.44
N THR A 12 -1.79 3.65 2.25
CA THR A 12 -1.17 3.12 1.03
C THR A 12 -1.08 4.19 -0.04
N GLN A 13 -0.08 4.06 -0.89
CA GLN A 13 0.15 4.93 -2.04
C GLN A 13 0.45 4.07 -3.27
N ASP A 14 -0.24 4.38 -4.36
CA ASP A 14 0.10 3.84 -5.67
C ASP A 14 1.47 4.37 -6.12
N LYS A 15 2.34 3.46 -6.56
CA LYS A 15 3.70 3.75 -7.04
C LYS A 15 3.88 3.37 -8.51
N ASP A 16 2.81 3.08 -9.22
CA ASP A 16 2.87 2.74 -10.63
C ASP A 16 3.45 3.87 -11.47
N VAL A 17 4.22 3.49 -12.48
CA VAL A 17 4.79 4.46 -13.42
C VAL A 17 3.71 4.91 -14.38
N SER A 18 3.32 6.18 -14.30
CA SER A 18 2.31 6.77 -15.19
C SER A 18 2.92 7.25 -16.50
N PHE A 19 2.25 6.96 -17.62
CA PHE A 19 2.64 7.40 -18.95
C PHE A 19 1.68 8.47 -19.48
N HIS A 20 2.24 9.52 -20.09
CA HIS A 20 1.45 10.48 -20.83
C HIS A 20 1.28 10.04 -22.29
N GLN A 21 0.10 10.26 -22.82
CA GLN A 21 -0.16 10.04 -24.24
C GLN A 21 0.29 11.27 -25.04
N LEU A 22 1.07 11.01 -26.08
CA LEU A 22 1.57 12.04 -26.99
C LEU A 22 1.14 11.75 -28.41
N HIS A 23 0.90 12.81 -29.17
CA HIS A 23 0.66 12.73 -30.62
C HIS A 23 1.97 12.34 -31.32
N ARG A 24 1.92 11.27 -32.12
CA ARG A 24 3.13 10.69 -32.70
C ARG A 24 3.94 11.65 -33.60
N PRO A 25 3.31 12.48 -34.49
CA PRO A 25 4.04 13.32 -35.41
C PRO A 25 4.80 14.48 -34.79
N ASP A 26 4.25 15.10 -33.72
CA ASP A 26 4.75 16.34 -33.14
C ASP A 26 5.03 16.27 -31.64
N HIS A 27 4.79 15.10 -31.03
CA HIS A 27 4.98 14.83 -29.61
C HIS A 27 4.20 15.77 -28.69
N SER A 28 3.13 16.41 -29.16
CA SER A 28 2.24 17.21 -28.34
C SER A 28 1.41 16.34 -27.41
N ARG A 29 1.03 16.88 -26.24
CA ARG A 29 0.16 16.18 -25.29
C ARG A 29 -1.26 16.04 -25.85
N ILE A 30 -1.84 14.85 -25.71
CA ILE A 30 -3.25 14.61 -26.02
C ILE A 30 -4.12 15.22 -24.92
N LYS A 31 -5.16 15.94 -25.33
CA LYS A 31 -6.25 16.43 -24.48
C LYS A 31 -7.53 15.70 -24.84
N TYR A 32 -8.32 15.36 -23.83
CA TYR A 32 -9.64 14.76 -24.03
C TYR A 32 -10.70 15.85 -23.95
N LYS A 33 -11.63 15.82 -24.89
CA LYS A 33 -12.80 16.69 -24.92
C LYS A 33 -14.05 15.83 -24.79
N LYS A 34 -15.04 16.32 -24.03
CA LYS A 34 -16.32 15.66 -23.89
C LYS A 34 -17.19 16.04 -25.07
N PHE A 35 -17.81 15.06 -25.69
CA PHE A 35 -18.55 15.26 -26.92
C PHE A 35 -19.95 14.66 -26.82
N CYS A 36 -20.98 15.42 -27.18
CA CYS A 36 -22.34 14.91 -27.24
C CYS A 36 -22.55 14.18 -28.59
N ALA A 37 -22.74 12.87 -28.52
CA ALA A 37 -22.88 12.04 -29.74
C ALA A 37 -24.10 12.42 -30.60
N THR A 38 -25.19 12.90 -30.00
CA THR A 38 -26.41 13.26 -30.73
C THR A 38 -26.30 14.62 -31.39
N GLN A 39 -25.63 15.59 -30.77
CA GLN A 39 -25.50 16.95 -31.27
C GLN A 39 -24.19 17.18 -32.03
N ASP A 40 -23.30 16.19 -32.07
CA ASP A 40 -21.99 16.24 -32.73
C ASP A 40 -21.17 17.49 -32.38
N ARG A 41 -21.19 17.89 -31.06
CA ARG A 41 -20.45 19.04 -30.54
C ARG A 41 -19.79 18.76 -29.21
N GLU A 42 -18.75 19.54 -28.90
CA GLU A 42 -18.15 19.59 -27.57
C GLU A 42 -19.15 20.16 -26.56
N VAL A 43 -19.18 19.56 -25.36
CA VAL A 43 -20.04 20.00 -24.26
C VAL A 43 -19.21 20.41 -23.07
N ASP A 44 -19.62 21.49 -22.42
CA ASP A 44 -18.98 21.99 -21.21
C ASP A 44 -19.38 21.14 -19.98
N GLN A 45 -18.61 21.26 -18.91
CA GLN A 45 -18.81 20.44 -17.70
C GLN A 45 -20.17 20.70 -17.04
N ASP A 46 -20.67 21.92 -17.10
CA ASP A 46 -21.96 22.37 -16.56
C ASP A 46 -23.17 21.88 -17.36
N GLU A 47 -22.96 21.45 -18.61
CA GLU A 47 -23.99 20.81 -19.43
C GLU A 47 -24.11 19.30 -19.14
N ILE A 48 -23.25 18.72 -18.30
CA ILE A 48 -23.19 17.28 -18.05
C ILE A 48 -23.85 16.98 -16.70
N ILE A 49 -24.93 16.24 -16.77
CA ILE A 49 -25.67 15.76 -15.61
C ILE A 49 -25.29 14.31 -15.25
N ARG A 50 -25.54 13.92 -14.02
CA ARG A 50 -25.50 12.52 -13.61
C ARG A 50 -26.90 11.92 -13.73
N ALA A 51 -26.99 10.76 -14.33
CA ALA A 51 -28.26 10.06 -14.44
C ALA A 51 -28.09 8.57 -14.21
N PHE A 52 -29.10 7.94 -13.62
CA PHE A 52 -29.18 6.50 -13.42
C PHE A 52 -30.11 5.89 -14.45
N GLU A 53 -29.66 4.86 -15.15
CA GLU A 53 -30.48 4.13 -16.11
C GLU A 53 -31.38 3.13 -15.39
N VAL A 54 -32.67 3.41 -15.32
CA VAL A 54 -33.69 2.57 -14.66
C VAL A 54 -34.11 1.42 -15.56
N SER A 55 -34.22 1.69 -16.86
CA SER A 55 -34.49 0.71 -17.90
C SER A 55 -33.88 1.22 -19.20
N LYS A 56 -33.83 0.37 -20.22
CA LYS A 56 -33.19 0.71 -21.50
C LYS A 56 -33.71 2.07 -22.02
N ASP A 57 -32.77 3.00 -22.21
CA ASP A 57 -33.00 4.37 -22.69
C ASP A 57 -33.89 5.26 -21.77
N GLN A 58 -34.13 4.84 -20.50
CA GLN A 58 -34.83 5.65 -19.50
C GLN A 58 -33.91 6.02 -18.35
N TYR A 59 -33.66 7.33 -18.21
CA TYR A 59 -32.73 7.87 -17.25
C TYR A 59 -33.45 8.74 -16.22
N VAL A 60 -33.02 8.62 -14.96
CA VAL A 60 -33.41 9.53 -13.88
C VAL A 60 -32.21 10.39 -13.54
N GLU A 61 -32.39 11.69 -13.66
CA GLU A 61 -31.35 12.66 -13.28
C GLU A 61 -31.17 12.66 -11.77
N MET A 62 -29.92 12.71 -11.33
CA MET A 62 -29.51 12.77 -9.91
C MET A 62 -28.69 14.03 -9.69
N THR A 63 -29.25 14.96 -8.93
CA THR A 63 -28.57 16.21 -8.56
C THR A 63 -27.66 16.02 -7.33
N ASP A 64 -26.77 16.98 -7.09
CA ASP A 64 -25.96 16.95 -5.86
C ASP A 64 -26.85 17.18 -4.63
N GLU A 65 -27.93 17.97 -4.74
CA GLU A 65 -28.93 18.16 -3.69
C GLU A 65 -29.67 16.87 -3.33
N ASP A 66 -29.98 16.02 -4.32
CA ASP A 66 -30.61 14.72 -4.07
C ASP A 66 -29.67 13.82 -3.26
N LEU A 67 -28.39 13.82 -3.60
CA LEU A 67 -27.38 13.03 -2.89
C LEU A 67 -27.12 13.55 -1.46
N GLU A 68 -27.19 14.86 -1.25
CA GLU A 68 -27.05 15.47 0.08
C GLU A 68 -28.21 15.17 1.02
N GLN A 69 -29.41 14.93 0.48
CA GLN A 69 -30.60 14.55 1.24
C GLN A 69 -30.60 13.08 1.71
N LEU A 70 -29.67 12.26 1.18
CA LEU A 70 -29.57 10.89 1.64
C LEU A 70 -29.20 10.86 3.13
N PRO A 71 -29.92 10.08 3.96
CA PRO A 71 -29.62 9.93 5.37
C PRO A 71 -28.35 9.09 5.53
N LEU A 72 -27.19 9.75 5.63
CA LEU A 72 -25.92 9.10 5.97
C LEU A 72 -25.62 9.36 7.46
N PRO A 73 -26.00 8.44 8.37
CA PRO A 73 -25.80 8.62 9.80
C PRO A 73 -24.32 8.77 10.17
N SER A 74 -23.44 8.13 9.42
CA SER A 74 -21.97 8.18 9.62
C SER A 74 -21.29 9.40 8.98
N LYS A 75 -22.03 10.41 8.52
CA LYS A 75 -21.44 11.64 7.94
C LYS A 75 -20.58 12.36 8.98
N HIS A 76 -19.27 12.47 8.71
CA HIS A 76 -18.25 13.05 9.60
C HIS A 76 -17.98 12.29 10.91
N THR A 77 -18.47 11.06 11.06
CA THR A 77 -18.26 10.24 12.26
C THR A 77 -17.87 8.82 11.88
N ILE A 78 -17.16 8.13 12.78
CA ILE A 78 -16.96 6.70 12.73
C ILE A 78 -17.89 6.10 13.79
N GLU A 79 -18.90 5.37 13.36
CA GLU A 79 -19.90 4.80 14.24
C GLU A 79 -19.56 3.34 14.55
N LEU A 80 -19.02 3.09 15.74
CA LEU A 80 -18.71 1.75 16.21
C LEU A 80 -19.98 0.98 16.52
N SER A 81 -20.12 -0.19 15.89
CA SER A 81 -21.28 -1.07 16.02
C SER A 81 -20.99 -2.30 16.87
N ALA A 82 -19.79 -2.87 16.75
CA ALA A 82 -19.40 -4.10 17.44
C ALA A 82 -17.88 -4.20 17.65
N PHE A 83 -17.48 -5.15 18.47
CA PHE A 83 -16.08 -5.58 18.60
C PHE A 83 -16.04 -7.08 18.33
N VAL A 84 -15.09 -7.51 17.47
CA VAL A 84 -14.92 -8.90 17.05
C VAL A 84 -13.45 -9.28 17.16
N HIS A 85 -13.12 -10.57 17.22
CA HIS A 85 -11.74 -11.02 17.15
C HIS A 85 -11.18 -10.80 15.74
N THR A 86 -9.89 -10.49 15.64
CA THR A 86 -9.24 -10.15 14.35
C THR A 86 -9.33 -11.27 13.32
N ASP A 87 -9.33 -12.52 13.77
CA ASP A 87 -9.41 -13.72 12.96
C ASP A 87 -10.82 -14.06 12.46
N GLU A 88 -11.85 -13.38 12.99
CA GLU A 88 -13.24 -13.54 12.52
C GLU A 88 -13.52 -12.77 11.22
N VAL A 89 -12.69 -11.79 10.86
CA VAL A 89 -12.81 -11.02 9.62
C VAL A 89 -11.86 -11.58 8.57
N ASP A 90 -12.41 -12.29 7.59
CA ASP A 90 -11.63 -12.85 6.48
C ASP A 90 -10.94 -11.72 5.69
N PRO A 91 -9.65 -11.87 5.32
CA PRO A 91 -8.92 -10.88 4.53
C PRO A 91 -9.58 -10.44 3.23
N ILE A 92 -10.50 -11.24 2.65
CA ILE A 92 -11.25 -10.90 1.43
C ILE A 92 -12.12 -9.64 1.60
N TYR A 93 -12.51 -9.31 2.84
CA TYR A 93 -13.34 -8.14 3.11
C TYR A 93 -12.56 -6.83 3.10
N TYR A 94 -11.24 -6.84 3.31
CA TYR A 94 -10.44 -5.61 3.41
C TYR A 94 -10.23 -4.95 2.04
N GLU A 95 -10.49 -3.63 1.95
CA GLU A 95 -10.35 -2.84 0.72
C GLU A 95 -9.20 -1.84 0.81
N LYS A 96 -9.32 -0.85 1.71
CA LYS A 96 -8.36 0.27 1.85
C LYS A 96 -8.07 0.58 3.30
N SER A 97 -6.83 0.95 3.57
CA SER A 97 -6.36 1.29 4.92
C SER A 97 -6.08 2.78 5.06
N TYR A 98 -6.43 3.33 6.22
CA TYR A 98 -6.20 4.73 6.59
C TYR A 98 -5.59 4.81 7.99
N TYR A 99 -4.58 5.65 8.18
CA TYR A 99 -4.09 6.01 9.51
C TYR A 99 -5.02 7.05 10.13
N LEU A 100 -5.25 6.92 11.44
CA LEU A 100 -6.04 7.86 12.23
C LEU A 100 -5.13 8.69 13.11
N GLU A 101 -5.14 10.00 12.93
CA GLU A 101 -4.44 10.96 13.78
C GLU A 101 -5.47 11.66 14.69
N PRO A 102 -5.36 11.53 16.03
CA PRO A 102 -6.27 12.23 16.94
C PRO A 102 -5.92 13.71 17.04
N ASP A 103 -6.94 14.57 17.15
CA ASP A 103 -6.74 15.95 17.55
C ASP A 103 -6.34 16.02 19.04
N GLU A 104 -5.81 17.18 19.49
CA GLU A 104 -5.34 17.35 20.89
C GLU A 104 -6.39 16.98 21.94
N SER A 105 -7.64 17.31 21.72
CA SER A 105 -8.76 16.97 22.62
C SER A 105 -9.10 15.47 22.64
N GLY A 106 -8.74 14.76 21.59
CA GLY A 106 -8.98 13.31 21.40
C GLY A 106 -7.89 12.39 21.89
N LEU A 107 -6.70 12.89 22.27
CA LEU A 107 -5.51 12.08 22.58
C LEU A 107 -5.77 11.02 23.65
N LYS A 108 -6.36 11.39 24.79
CA LYS A 108 -6.59 10.47 25.90
C LYS A 108 -7.60 9.37 25.57
N PRO A 109 -8.82 9.68 25.07
CA PRO A 109 -9.77 8.63 24.70
C PRO A 109 -9.27 7.78 23.51
N TYR A 110 -8.51 8.33 22.59
CA TYR A 110 -7.86 7.58 21.50
C TYR A 110 -6.87 6.53 22.06
N ALA A 111 -5.94 6.97 22.92
CA ALA A 111 -4.96 6.07 23.53
C ALA A 111 -5.63 4.98 24.38
N LEU A 112 -6.72 5.33 25.10
CA LEU A 112 -7.50 4.35 25.85
C LEU A 112 -8.15 3.31 24.95
N LEU A 113 -8.81 3.74 23.86
CA LEU A 113 -9.43 2.84 22.88
C LEU A 113 -8.38 1.90 22.28
N MET A 114 -7.28 2.45 21.78
CA MET A 114 -6.18 1.68 21.21
C MET A 114 -5.68 0.61 22.18
N LYS A 115 -5.41 0.98 23.43
CA LYS A 115 -4.93 0.06 24.45
C LYS A 115 -5.93 -1.05 24.77
N VAL A 116 -7.22 -0.74 24.86
CA VAL A 116 -8.26 -1.75 25.12
C VAL A 116 -8.41 -2.72 23.95
N LEU A 117 -8.36 -2.25 22.70
CA LEU A 117 -8.40 -3.13 21.53
C LEU A 117 -7.20 -4.08 21.50
N GLU A 118 -5.99 -3.55 21.79
CA GLU A 118 -4.76 -4.33 21.87
C GLU A 118 -4.81 -5.39 22.99
N ASP A 119 -5.17 -4.99 24.20
CA ASP A 119 -5.22 -5.88 25.38
C ASP A 119 -6.28 -7.00 25.22
N LYS A 120 -7.36 -6.74 24.48
CA LYS A 120 -8.42 -7.70 24.22
C LYS A 120 -8.19 -8.56 22.96
N GLY A 121 -7.28 -8.16 22.07
CA GLY A 121 -7.07 -8.81 20.77
C GLY A 121 -8.29 -8.71 19.86
N VAL A 122 -9.00 -7.58 19.92
CA VAL A 122 -10.23 -7.34 19.14
C VAL A 122 -10.08 -6.12 18.24
N ILE A 123 -10.92 -6.07 17.22
CA ILE A 123 -11.08 -4.93 16.33
C ILE A 123 -12.49 -4.37 16.46
N GLY A 124 -12.65 -3.08 16.20
CA GLY A 124 -13.97 -2.45 16.19
C GLY A 124 -14.56 -2.49 14.79
N VAL A 125 -15.77 -3.02 14.64
CA VAL A 125 -16.55 -2.91 13.40
C VAL A 125 -17.37 -1.64 13.47
N ALA A 126 -17.31 -0.83 12.41
CA ALA A 126 -17.91 0.48 12.35
C ALA A 126 -18.42 0.83 10.95
N SER A 127 -19.16 1.92 10.85
CA SER A 127 -19.52 2.57 9.58
C SER A 127 -18.89 3.95 9.50
N ILE A 128 -18.50 4.34 8.30
CA ILE A 128 -17.92 5.66 7.99
C ILE A 128 -18.41 6.15 6.63
N ALA A 129 -18.75 7.44 6.53
CA ALA A 129 -19.01 8.06 5.24
C ALA A 129 -17.73 8.73 4.69
N ILE A 130 -17.20 8.22 3.59
CA ILE A 130 -16.08 8.78 2.87
C ILE A 130 -16.55 9.22 1.48
N ARG A 131 -16.38 10.50 1.14
CA ARG A 131 -16.79 11.05 -0.17
C ARG A 131 -18.25 10.75 -0.54
N ASN A 132 -19.17 10.94 0.40
CA ASN A 132 -20.62 10.72 0.21
C ASN A 132 -21.02 9.26 -0.04
N LYS A 133 -20.15 8.30 0.22
CA LYS A 133 -20.49 6.87 0.27
C LYS A 133 -20.26 6.37 1.71
N GLU A 134 -21.29 5.74 2.29
CA GLU A 134 -21.09 4.98 3.53
C GLU A 134 -20.36 3.68 3.22
N SER A 135 -19.41 3.34 4.06
CA SER A 135 -18.60 2.12 3.96
C SER A 135 -18.55 1.45 5.32
N LEU A 136 -18.68 0.14 5.32
CA LEU A 136 -18.32 -0.68 6.46
C LEU A 136 -16.82 -0.56 6.70
N CYS A 137 -16.38 -0.53 7.95
CA CYS A 137 -14.96 -0.47 8.25
C CYS A 137 -14.59 -1.24 9.53
N ALA A 138 -13.31 -1.61 9.61
CA ALA A 138 -12.69 -2.17 10.79
C ALA A 138 -11.70 -1.17 11.38
N LEU A 139 -11.72 -1.03 12.70
CA LEU A 139 -10.77 -0.19 13.45
C LEU A 139 -9.87 -1.09 14.29
N ARG A 140 -8.57 -1.06 14.03
CA ARG A 140 -7.59 -1.90 14.72
C ARG A 140 -6.34 -1.14 15.16
N PRO A 141 -5.68 -1.56 16.24
CA PRO A 141 -4.37 -1.03 16.60
C PRO A 141 -3.29 -1.56 15.65
N LEU A 142 -2.34 -0.69 15.31
CA LEU A 142 -1.12 -1.04 14.57
C LEU A 142 0.02 -0.20 15.13
N ASP A 143 0.99 -0.84 15.76
CA ASP A 143 2.11 -0.17 16.46
C ASP A 143 1.61 0.91 17.43
N SER A 144 1.84 2.17 17.12
CA SER A 144 1.47 3.31 17.98
C SER A 144 0.25 4.09 17.45
N THR A 145 -0.53 3.54 16.51
CA THR A 145 -1.67 4.22 15.89
C THR A 145 -2.88 3.30 15.72
N LEU A 146 -4.06 3.90 15.54
CA LEU A 146 -5.22 3.18 15.05
C LEU A 146 -5.26 3.26 13.51
N VAL A 147 -5.57 2.13 12.91
CA VAL A 147 -5.82 2.00 11.48
C VAL A 147 -7.29 1.72 11.28
N LEU A 148 -7.89 2.46 10.36
CA LEU A 148 -9.23 2.20 9.85
C LEU A 148 -9.08 1.53 8.48
N GLU A 149 -9.73 0.39 8.31
CA GLU A 149 -9.75 -0.35 7.06
C GLU A 149 -11.18 -0.42 6.54
N THR A 150 -11.43 0.11 5.33
CA THR A 150 -12.73 -0.07 4.69
C THR A 150 -12.94 -1.53 4.32
N LEU A 151 -14.16 -2.00 4.50
CA LEU A 151 -14.56 -3.37 4.21
C LEU A 151 -15.61 -3.39 3.10
N TYR A 152 -15.56 -4.41 2.26
CA TYR A 152 -16.64 -4.72 1.34
C TYR A 152 -17.88 -5.18 2.11
N TYR A 153 -19.05 -4.84 1.61
CA TYR A 153 -20.30 -5.44 2.08
C TYR A 153 -20.40 -6.89 1.62
N PRO A 154 -21.17 -7.73 2.32
CA PRO A 154 -21.31 -9.15 1.95
C PRO A 154 -21.79 -9.40 0.51
N ASP A 155 -22.62 -8.51 -0.02
CA ASP A 155 -23.14 -8.55 -1.39
C ASP A 155 -22.13 -8.07 -2.46
N GLU A 156 -21.03 -7.40 -2.05
CA GLU A 156 -19.91 -7.05 -2.91
C GLU A 156 -18.93 -8.23 -3.09
N ILE A 157 -19.01 -9.25 -2.23
CA ILE A 157 -18.17 -10.46 -2.33
C ILE A 157 -18.85 -11.45 -3.27
N ARG A 158 -18.14 -11.83 -4.33
CA ARG A 158 -18.66 -12.79 -5.31
C ARG A 158 -18.81 -14.18 -4.71
N GLU A 159 -19.93 -14.84 -5.00
CA GLU A 159 -20.10 -16.25 -4.69
C GLU A 159 -19.03 -17.10 -5.39
N ARG A 160 -18.61 -18.15 -4.72
CA ARG A 160 -17.61 -19.07 -5.26
C ARG A 160 -18.27 -20.10 -6.19
N GLU A 161 -18.34 -19.81 -7.47
CA GLU A 161 -18.85 -20.70 -8.52
C GLU A 161 -17.75 -21.63 -9.08
N LEU A 162 -16.84 -22.13 -8.21
CA LEU A 162 -15.73 -22.97 -8.64
C LEU A 162 -16.02 -24.43 -8.29
N GLU A 163 -16.24 -25.24 -9.31
CA GLU A 163 -16.28 -26.71 -9.20
C GLU A 163 -14.87 -27.26 -9.28
N LEU A 164 -14.24 -27.51 -8.13
CA LEU A 164 -12.95 -28.17 -8.08
C LEU A 164 -13.13 -29.69 -8.09
N PRO A 165 -12.45 -30.42 -8.99
CA PRO A 165 -12.51 -31.86 -8.98
C PRO A 165 -11.95 -32.42 -7.66
N ASN A 166 -12.61 -33.43 -7.11
CA ASN A 166 -12.13 -34.11 -5.91
C ASN A 166 -10.95 -35.02 -6.31
N VAL A 167 -9.72 -34.57 -6.05
CA VAL A 167 -8.50 -35.30 -6.34
C VAL A 167 -8.00 -36.01 -5.09
N LEU A 168 -7.81 -37.31 -5.17
CA LEU A 168 -7.22 -38.09 -4.08
C LEU A 168 -5.73 -37.76 -3.96
N VAL A 169 -5.33 -37.25 -2.81
CA VAL A 169 -3.95 -36.93 -2.49
C VAL A 169 -3.33 -38.05 -1.65
N ASN A 170 -2.14 -38.49 -2.04
CA ASN A 170 -1.43 -39.54 -1.33
C ASN A 170 -0.73 -38.97 -0.07
N GLU A 171 -0.85 -39.66 1.06
CA GLU A 171 -0.21 -39.24 2.32
C GLU A 171 1.33 -39.07 2.21
N ARG A 172 2.00 -39.85 1.37
CA ARG A 172 3.45 -39.68 1.13
C ARG A 172 3.75 -38.38 0.41
N GLU A 173 2.93 -37.99 -0.54
CA GLU A 173 3.05 -36.72 -1.26
C GLU A 173 2.83 -35.54 -0.31
N VAL A 174 1.79 -35.59 0.54
CA VAL A 174 1.53 -34.61 1.58
C VAL A 174 2.72 -34.44 2.52
N LYS A 175 3.31 -35.56 2.97
CA LYS A 175 4.47 -35.52 3.86
C LYS A 175 5.70 -34.88 3.20
N VAL A 176 5.97 -35.18 1.93
CA VAL A 176 7.09 -34.59 1.20
C VAL A 176 6.83 -33.10 0.95
N ALA A 177 5.61 -32.73 0.54
CA ALA A 177 5.22 -31.34 0.37
C ALA A 177 5.32 -30.55 1.69
N GLY A 178 4.86 -31.13 2.82
CA GLY A 178 5.02 -30.56 4.16
C GLY A 178 6.48 -30.27 4.49
N THR A 179 7.41 -31.19 4.21
CA THR A 179 8.85 -30.95 4.42
C THR A 179 9.39 -29.79 3.60
N LEU A 180 8.86 -29.55 2.38
CA LEU A 180 9.23 -28.37 1.58
C LEU A 180 8.69 -27.09 2.21
N VAL A 181 7.43 -27.10 2.68
CA VAL A 181 6.83 -25.95 3.37
C VAL A 181 7.65 -25.59 4.61
N ASP A 182 7.97 -26.58 5.47
CA ASP A 182 8.79 -26.38 6.68
C ASP A 182 10.18 -25.81 6.34
N ALA A 183 10.78 -26.28 5.23
CA ALA A 183 12.08 -25.79 4.78
C ALA A 183 12.06 -24.35 4.28
N LEU A 184 10.92 -23.88 3.77
CA LEU A 184 10.73 -22.53 3.25
C LEU A 184 10.08 -21.57 4.26
N GLN A 185 9.54 -22.10 5.36
CA GLN A 185 8.88 -21.29 6.37
C GLN A 185 9.87 -20.30 7.02
N GLU A 186 9.50 -19.03 6.99
CA GLU A 186 10.24 -17.93 7.60
C GLU A 186 9.28 -16.82 8.04
N PRO A 187 9.66 -15.96 8.98
CA PRO A 187 8.89 -14.76 9.31
C PRO A 187 8.71 -13.88 8.09
N PHE A 188 7.52 -13.26 7.97
CA PHE A 188 7.26 -12.30 6.89
C PHE A 188 8.07 -11.02 7.11
N ASP A 189 8.98 -10.74 6.21
CA ASP A 189 9.76 -9.51 6.16
C ASP A 189 9.46 -8.77 4.85
N PRO A 190 8.62 -7.71 4.90
CA PRO A 190 8.22 -6.98 3.69
C PRO A 190 9.39 -6.31 2.98
N SER A 191 10.50 -6.00 3.67
CA SER A 191 11.67 -5.35 3.07
C SER A 191 12.38 -6.21 2.02
N ARG A 192 12.14 -7.53 2.02
CA ARG A 192 12.72 -8.48 1.06
C ARG A 192 11.98 -8.56 -0.28
N TYR A 193 10.80 -7.94 -0.36
CA TYR A 193 9.96 -7.99 -1.56
C TYR A 193 10.03 -6.64 -2.29
N HIS A 194 10.51 -6.66 -3.52
CA HIS A 194 10.65 -5.49 -4.38
C HIS A 194 9.84 -5.66 -5.65
N ASP A 195 9.31 -4.58 -6.15
CA ASP A 195 8.64 -4.54 -7.44
C ASP A 195 9.67 -4.55 -8.58
N ARG A 196 10.04 -5.75 -9.01
CA ARG A 196 11.03 -5.97 -10.08
C ARG A 196 10.59 -5.38 -11.41
N TYR A 197 9.27 -5.36 -11.67
CA TYR A 197 8.74 -4.76 -12.91
C TYR A 197 8.99 -3.26 -12.93
N ARG A 198 8.66 -2.57 -11.85
CA ARG A 198 8.87 -1.12 -11.73
C ARG A 198 10.37 -0.77 -11.80
N GLU A 199 11.22 -1.53 -11.14
CA GLU A 199 12.68 -1.35 -11.19
C GLU A 199 13.20 -1.50 -12.63
N ALA A 200 12.82 -2.57 -13.33
CA ALA A 200 13.19 -2.80 -14.72
C ALA A 200 12.65 -1.71 -15.66
N LEU A 201 11.42 -1.25 -15.43
CA LEU A 201 10.81 -0.19 -16.21
C LEU A 201 11.52 1.15 -16.02
N LEU A 202 11.89 1.51 -14.80
CA LEU A 202 12.67 2.72 -14.51
C LEU A 202 14.06 2.66 -15.14
N GLN A 203 14.75 1.52 -15.09
CA GLN A 203 16.04 1.30 -15.77
C GLN A 203 15.92 1.43 -17.29
N LEU A 204 14.84 0.91 -17.88
CA LEU A 204 14.54 1.05 -19.30
C LEU A 204 14.33 2.52 -19.68
N ILE A 205 13.56 3.28 -18.89
CA ILE A 205 13.33 4.71 -19.12
C ILE A 205 14.66 5.49 -19.04
N GLU A 206 15.48 5.21 -18.02
CA GLU A 206 16.77 5.84 -17.86
C GLU A 206 17.72 5.54 -19.04
N SER A 207 17.80 4.28 -19.46
CA SER A 207 18.62 3.88 -20.62
C SER A 207 18.18 4.58 -21.90
N LYS A 208 16.87 4.69 -22.15
CA LYS A 208 16.32 5.43 -23.29
C LYS A 208 16.61 6.92 -23.22
N THR A 209 16.56 7.52 -22.03
CA THR A 209 16.90 8.93 -21.82
C THR A 209 18.37 9.20 -22.11
N GLN A 210 19.25 8.24 -21.82
CA GLN A 210 20.69 8.33 -22.11
C GLN A 210 21.06 7.93 -23.55
N GLY A 211 20.10 7.58 -24.39
CA GLY A 211 20.34 7.13 -25.78
C GLY A 211 21.02 5.77 -25.90
N LYS A 212 21.07 4.98 -24.84
CA LYS A 212 21.66 3.63 -24.83
C LYS A 212 20.67 2.60 -25.36
N GLN A 213 21.17 1.62 -26.13
CA GLN A 213 20.37 0.44 -26.46
C GLN A 213 20.11 -0.40 -25.22
N VAL A 214 18.85 -0.72 -25.01
CA VAL A 214 18.43 -1.57 -23.87
C VAL A 214 18.63 -3.02 -24.23
N VAL A 215 19.52 -3.70 -23.53
CA VAL A 215 19.58 -5.15 -23.53
C VAL A 215 18.59 -5.63 -22.48
N VAL A 216 17.43 -6.12 -22.92
CA VAL A 216 16.48 -6.79 -22.03
C VAL A 216 17.13 -8.13 -21.65
N PRO A 217 17.35 -8.41 -20.35
CA PRO A 217 17.75 -9.75 -19.95
C PRO A 217 16.70 -10.74 -20.42
N GLU A 218 17.09 -11.79 -21.12
CA GLU A 218 16.19 -12.91 -21.40
C GLU A 218 15.65 -13.42 -20.06
N GLY A 219 14.31 -13.39 -19.91
CA GLY A 219 13.66 -13.88 -18.70
C GLY A 219 14.05 -15.34 -18.46
N GLU A 220 14.24 -15.68 -17.20
CA GLU A 220 14.46 -17.06 -16.77
C GLU A 220 13.39 -17.94 -17.43
N GLY A 221 13.86 -18.96 -18.18
CA GLY A 221 13.03 -19.79 -19.03
C GLY A 221 11.80 -20.36 -18.33
N GLN A 222 10.75 -20.56 -19.10
CA GLN A 222 9.53 -21.21 -18.64
C GLN A 222 9.86 -22.51 -17.87
N PRO A 223 9.25 -22.74 -16.72
CA PRO A 223 9.47 -24.00 -15.99
C PRO A 223 9.11 -25.18 -16.90
N ALA A 224 10.03 -26.13 -17.00
CA ALA A 224 9.81 -27.34 -17.77
C ALA A 224 8.54 -28.07 -17.26
N PRO A 225 7.77 -28.72 -18.15
CA PRO A 225 6.60 -29.48 -17.76
C PRO A 225 7.02 -30.56 -16.75
N VAL A 226 6.38 -30.57 -15.59
CA VAL A 226 6.70 -31.47 -14.48
C VAL A 226 6.18 -32.85 -14.80
N GLY A 227 7.03 -33.73 -15.32
CA GLY A 227 6.69 -35.13 -15.61
C GLY A 227 6.60 -36.01 -14.35
N ASP A 228 7.30 -35.65 -13.28
CA ASP A 228 7.27 -36.36 -11.99
C ASP A 228 7.24 -35.33 -10.83
N LEU A 229 6.06 -35.19 -10.23
CA LEU A 229 5.81 -34.27 -9.10
C LEU A 229 6.77 -34.54 -7.92
N MET A 230 7.04 -35.84 -7.62
CA MET A 230 7.90 -36.23 -6.50
C MET A 230 9.37 -35.88 -6.73
N ALA A 231 9.85 -35.99 -7.97
CA ALA A 231 11.20 -35.58 -8.33
C ALA A 231 11.35 -34.05 -8.25
N ALA A 232 10.35 -33.30 -8.73
CA ALA A 232 10.31 -31.84 -8.65
C ALA A 232 10.29 -31.32 -7.20
N LEU A 233 9.48 -31.91 -6.32
CA LEU A 233 9.42 -31.56 -4.89
C LEU A 233 10.76 -31.82 -4.20
N ARG A 234 11.44 -32.98 -4.48
CA ARG A 234 12.76 -33.28 -3.91
C ARG A 234 13.83 -32.29 -4.38
N ALA A 235 13.84 -31.94 -5.67
CA ALA A 235 14.77 -30.95 -6.21
C ALA A 235 14.56 -29.59 -5.58
N SER A 236 13.30 -29.16 -5.34
CA SER A 236 12.97 -27.91 -4.67
C SER A 236 13.40 -27.88 -3.20
N ILE A 237 13.28 -29.02 -2.47
CA ILE A 237 13.78 -29.16 -1.09
C ILE A 237 15.30 -28.99 -1.04
N GLU A 238 16.02 -29.60 -1.96
CA GLU A 238 17.48 -29.52 -2.06
C GLU A 238 17.93 -28.08 -2.34
N ALA A 239 17.28 -27.40 -3.30
CA ALA A 239 17.55 -26.00 -3.62
C ALA A 239 17.24 -25.07 -2.42
N ALA A 240 16.17 -25.30 -1.67
CA ALA A 240 15.83 -24.52 -0.49
C ALA A 240 16.87 -24.70 0.63
N LYS A 241 17.36 -25.92 0.85
CA LYS A 241 18.43 -26.20 1.82
C LYS A 241 19.74 -25.51 1.45
N GLN A 242 20.11 -25.52 0.18
CA GLN A 242 21.32 -24.82 -0.31
C GLN A 242 21.24 -23.32 -0.12
N ARG A 243 20.08 -22.69 -0.35
CA ARG A 243 19.84 -21.27 -0.10
C ARG A 243 19.98 -20.89 1.39
N LYS A 244 19.46 -21.72 2.30
CA LYS A 244 19.63 -21.51 3.77
C LYS A 244 21.06 -21.76 4.24
N GLY A 245 21.80 -22.69 3.64
CA GLY A 245 23.20 -22.98 3.98
C GLY A 245 24.21 -21.93 3.47
N GLY A 246 23.89 -21.20 2.43
CA GLY A 246 24.76 -20.15 1.85
C GLY A 246 24.69 -18.79 2.55
N SER A 247 23.71 -18.55 3.42
CA SER A 247 23.52 -17.25 4.10
C SER A 247 24.34 -17.07 5.38
N SER A 248 25.22 -18.02 5.78
CA SER A 248 26.03 -17.93 7.02
C SER A 248 27.47 -17.39 6.82
N ALA A 249 27.84 -16.94 5.63
CA ALA A 249 29.13 -16.28 5.39
C ALA A 249 28.94 -14.76 5.23
N GLY A 250 28.58 -14.08 6.32
CA GLY A 250 28.77 -12.63 6.42
C GLY A 250 30.27 -12.32 6.47
N PRO A 251 30.75 -11.22 5.84
CA PRO A 251 32.15 -10.85 5.93
C PRO A 251 32.50 -10.52 7.39
N ALA A 252 33.55 -11.16 7.89
CA ALA A 252 34.13 -10.90 9.20
C ALA A 252 34.50 -9.41 9.36
N PRO A 253 34.32 -8.81 10.55
CA PRO A 253 34.69 -7.42 10.78
C PRO A 253 36.22 -7.28 10.63
N GLY A 254 36.62 -6.53 9.60
CA GLY A 254 38.02 -6.25 9.32
C GLY A 254 38.71 -5.56 10.50
N GLU A 255 39.85 -6.11 10.87
CA GLU A 255 40.79 -5.59 11.83
C GLU A 255 41.09 -4.10 11.62
N ARG A 256 40.76 -3.35 12.63
CA ARG A 256 41.13 -1.93 12.79
C ARG A 256 42.63 -1.85 13.00
N ARG A 257 43.42 -1.64 11.91
CA ARG A 257 44.85 -1.29 12.02
C ARG A 257 44.99 0.05 12.70
N GLU A 258 45.43 -0.04 13.94
CA GLU A 258 46.00 1.03 14.73
C GLU A 258 47.24 1.59 14.03
N ARG A 259 47.17 2.80 13.47
CA ARG A 259 48.36 3.55 13.09
C ARG A 259 48.63 4.59 14.15
N SER A 260 49.74 4.35 14.84
CA SER A 260 50.37 5.15 15.87
C SER A 260 50.49 6.64 15.48
N ARG A 261 50.09 7.47 16.46
CA ARG A 261 50.47 8.88 16.54
C ARG A 261 51.97 8.98 16.86
N LYS A 262 52.74 9.66 16.02
CA LYS A 262 53.98 10.32 16.40
C LYS A 262 53.91 11.79 16.05
N SER A 263 53.94 12.54 17.09
CA SER A 263 54.39 13.88 17.40
C SER A 263 55.01 14.73 16.29
N ALA A 264 54.57 15.95 16.17
CA ALA A 264 55.46 17.13 16.18
C ALA A 264 54.67 18.38 16.57
N SER A 265 55.20 18.99 17.57
CA SER A 265 54.89 20.19 18.29
C SER A 265 55.18 21.49 17.52
N SER A 266 54.65 22.52 18.10
CA SER A 266 55.08 23.94 18.13
C SER A 266 54.18 24.82 17.26
N SER A 267 53.66 25.75 17.85
CA SER A 267 53.85 27.04 18.39
C SER A 267 52.90 28.04 17.75
N GLU A 268 52.33 28.75 18.60
CA GLU A 268 52.18 30.17 18.89
C GLU A 268 50.95 30.85 18.25
N LYS A 269 50.06 31.21 19.10
CA LYS A 269 49.81 32.47 19.88
C LYS A 269 49.27 33.66 19.10
N LYS A 270 48.27 34.22 19.72
CA LYS A 270 47.80 35.63 19.73
C LYS A 270 46.64 35.96 18.77
N THR A 271 45.64 36.39 19.29
CA THR A 271 45.05 37.55 19.96
C THR A 271 43.84 38.04 19.17
N ALA A 272 42.82 38.11 19.83
CA ALA A 272 42.07 39.19 20.47
C ALA A 272 40.98 39.84 19.60
N THR A 273 39.79 39.75 20.06
CA THR A 273 38.94 40.79 20.65
C THR A 273 38.13 41.74 19.73
N ARG A 274 36.86 41.88 20.10
CA ARG A 274 35.94 43.03 19.91
C ARG A 274 35.20 43.08 18.55
N SER A 275 33.94 43.44 18.46
CA SER A 275 32.90 44.03 19.34
C SER A 275 31.62 44.10 18.51
N ARG A 276 30.47 43.68 19.03
CA ARG A 276 29.41 44.51 19.57
C ARG A 276 28.90 45.71 18.70
N LYS A 277 27.62 45.65 18.42
CA LYS A 277 26.55 46.68 18.25
C LYS A 277 25.87 46.60 16.90
N ALA A 278 24.60 46.15 16.85
CA ALA A 278 23.39 46.87 17.18
C ALA A 278 23.00 48.01 16.17
N ARG A 279 21.83 47.79 15.59
CA ARG A 279 20.73 48.74 15.30
C ARG A 279 19.91 48.20 14.15
N LYS A 280 18.69 47.78 14.30
CA LYS A 280 17.42 48.49 14.60
C LYS A 280 16.99 49.50 13.50
N LYS A 281 15.73 49.30 13.11
CA LYS A 281 14.83 50.17 12.32
C LYS A 281 14.87 49.98 10.81
N ALA A 282 13.78 50.03 10.07
CA ALA A 282 12.33 50.16 10.27
C ALA A 282 11.73 50.13 8.86
N ALA A 283 10.57 49.56 8.79
CA ALA A 283 9.40 50.06 8.14
C ALA A 283 9.45 50.51 6.66
N ALA A 284 8.78 49.81 5.81
CA ALA A 284 7.58 50.25 5.12
C ALA A 284 6.78 49.03 4.69
#